data_f0ba225b18e194154151574b2cfe8e8d
#
_entry.id   f0ba225b18e194154151574b2cfe8e8d
#
_cell.length_a   1.000
_cell.length_b   1.000
_cell.length_c   1.000
_cell.angle_alpha   90.00
_cell.angle_beta   90.00
_cell.angle_gamma   90.00
#
_symmetry.space_group_name_H-M   'P 1'
#
loop_
_entity.id
_entity.type
_entity.pdbx_description
1 polymer ?
#
loop_
_entity_poly.entity_id
_entity_poly.type
_entity_poly.pdbx_seq_one_letter_code
_entity_poly.pdbx_strand_id
1 'polypeptide(L)'
;LIQDFVCDHLSNWYVRLGRKRFWGGTMDEDKLSAYQTLYEVLLSVSKLAAPIAPFFMDRLYLDLTGGESGEFRSVHYVPMPQYNEAVVDKDLEERMELAQRASSMVLALRRKVNIKVRQPLSKLIIPVLNDKVKEQLEKVKSLLLGEVNVKEAEFIHDTAGIITKKIKPNFKTLGKIYGKQMKEIAAAFPQLSQEAIAAIETSDEYVLSLPSGDVVLKKGDYEITSEDMPGWLVASDGPLTLALDITVTDDLRREGTARELINRIQNLRKDSGFEVTDRVRVGIFT
;
A
#
# COMPACT_ATOMS: atom_id res chain seq x y z
N LEU A 1 5.38 16.41 -7.44
CA LEU A 1 4.15 16.60 -6.64
C LEU A 1 2.88 16.47 -7.50
N ILE A 2 2.63 17.32 -8.55
CA ILE A 2 1.43 17.19 -9.42
C ILE A 2 1.45 15.85 -10.17
N GLN A 3 2.58 15.45 -10.73
CA GLN A 3 2.73 14.18 -11.43
C GLN A 3 2.44 13.00 -10.50
N ASP A 4 3.02 12.99 -9.30
CA ASP A 4 2.81 11.92 -8.30
C ASP A 4 1.33 11.86 -7.91
N PHE A 5 0.71 13.02 -7.66
CA PHE A 5 -0.70 13.10 -7.35
C PHE A 5 -1.56 12.51 -8.48
N VAL A 6 -1.34 12.92 -9.73
CA VAL A 6 -2.14 12.47 -10.87
C VAL A 6 -1.92 10.97 -11.16
N CYS A 7 -0.68 10.51 -11.14
CA CYS A 7 -0.36 9.11 -11.45
C CYS A 7 -0.70 8.17 -10.31
N ASP A 8 -0.22 8.47 -9.11
CA ASP A 8 -0.29 7.52 -7.99
C ASP A 8 -1.59 7.62 -7.22
N HIS A 9 -2.07 8.83 -6.91
CA HIS A 9 -3.30 8.98 -6.13
C HIS A 9 -4.56 9.01 -6.98
N LEU A 10 -4.63 9.88 -7.99
CA LEU A 10 -5.83 10.04 -8.80
C LEU A 10 -6.06 8.84 -9.73
N SER A 11 -5.09 8.51 -10.58
CA SER A 11 -5.25 7.45 -11.59
C SER A 11 -5.22 6.05 -10.96
N ASN A 12 -4.14 5.73 -10.23
CA ASN A 12 -3.91 4.38 -9.72
C ASN A 12 -4.75 4.01 -8.49
N TRP A 13 -5.27 5.00 -7.76
CA TRP A 13 -6.13 4.74 -6.61
C TRP A 13 -7.56 5.18 -6.87
N TYR A 14 -7.83 6.47 -6.98
CA TYR A 14 -9.21 6.94 -7.07
C TYR A 14 -9.96 6.38 -8.28
N VAL A 15 -9.44 6.60 -9.49
CA VAL A 15 -10.13 6.18 -10.73
C VAL A 15 -10.14 4.67 -10.88
N ARG A 16 -9.01 4.01 -10.66
CA ARG A 16 -8.89 2.55 -10.84
C ARG A 16 -9.76 1.78 -9.84
N LEU A 17 -9.75 2.13 -8.57
CA LEU A 17 -10.57 1.48 -7.54
C LEU A 17 -12.04 1.88 -7.67
N GLY A 18 -12.32 3.11 -8.05
CA GLY A 18 -13.67 3.63 -8.34
C GLY A 18 -14.29 3.14 -9.65
N ARG A 19 -13.59 2.31 -10.43
CA ARG A 19 -14.03 1.90 -11.79
C ARG A 19 -15.48 1.41 -11.84
N LYS A 20 -15.93 0.65 -10.87
CA LYS A 20 -17.31 0.15 -10.80
C LYS A 20 -18.33 1.29 -10.63
N ARG A 21 -17.97 2.34 -9.89
CA ARG A 21 -18.79 3.53 -9.69
C ARG A 21 -18.94 4.31 -11.00
N PHE A 22 -17.88 4.45 -11.78
CA PHE A 22 -17.89 5.19 -13.04
C PHE A 22 -18.63 4.46 -14.16
N TRP A 23 -18.45 3.14 -14.32
CA TRP A 23 -18.90 2.41 -15.51
C TRP A 23 -20.13 1.53 -15.29
N GLY A 24 -20.56 1.28 -14.08
CA GLY A 24 -21.69 0.41 -13.78
C GLY A 24 -23.01 1.14 -13.61
N GLY A 25 -24.13 0.45 -13.87
CA GLY A 25 -25.45 0.82 -13.40
C GLY A 25 -26.06 2.11 -13.93
N THR A 26 -27.11 2.54 -13.26
CA THR A 26 -27.82 3.80 -13.47
C THR A 26 -27.04 4.97 -12.88
N MET A 27 -27.38 6.19 -13.27
CA MET A 27 -26.84 7.40 -12.65
C MET A 27 -27.52 7.59 -11.29
N ASP A 28 -26.86 7.15 -10.23
CA ASP A 28 -27.26 7.35 -8.84
C ASP A 28 -26.41 8.45 -8.15
N GLU A 29 -26.73 8.77 -6.91
CA GLU A 29 -26.03 9.80 -6.14
C GLU A 29 -24.54 9.47 -5.93
N ASP A 30 -24.21 8.20 -5.72
CA ASP A 30 -22.83 7.75 -5.54
C ASP A 30 -22.01 7.96 -6.81
N LYS A 31 -22.59 7.59 -7.97
CA LYS A 31 -21.95 7.79 -9.27
C LYS A 31 -21.80 9.28 -9.60
N LEU A 32 -22.83 10.07 -9.34
CA LEU A 32 -22.79 11.52 -9.54
C LEU A 32 -21.70 12.16 -8.67
N SER A 33 -21.62 11.79 -7.41
CA SER A 33 -20.58 12.25 -6.48
C SER A 33 -19.18 11.87 -6.96
N ALA A 34 -19.01 10.66 -7.51
CA ALA A 34 -17.72 10.22 -8.05
C ALA A 34 -17.29 11.06 -9.26
N TYR A 35 -18.20 11.35 -10.18
CA TYR A 35 -17.91 12.21 -11.33
C TYR A 35 -17.65 13.66 -10.92
N GLN A 36 -18.42 14.20 -9.98
CA GLN A 36 -18.22 15.55 -9.48
C GLN A 36 -16.84 15.70 -8.83
N THR A 37 -16.45 14.77 -7.97
CA THR A 37 -15.12 14.76 -7.35
C THR A 37 -14.02 14.70 -8.43
N LEU A 38 -14.16 13.83 -9.43
CA LEU A 38 -13.17 13.73 -10.52
C LEU A 38 -13.10 15.04 -11.32
N TYR A 39 -14.25 15.64 -11.62
CA TYR A 39 -14.34 16.92 -12.32
C TYR A 39 -13.62 18.04 -11.56
N GLU A 40 -13.91 18.21 -10.28
CA GLU A 40 -13.28 19.25 -9.44
C GLU A 40 -11.78 19.07 -9.32
N VAL A 41 -11.33 17.81 -9.17
CA VAL A 41 -9.90 17.48 -9.12
C VAL A 41 -9.22 17.80 -10.44
N LEU A 42 -9.79 17.38 -11.59
CA LEU A 42 -9.22 17.66 -12.91
C LEU A 42 -9.20 19.16 -13.23
N LEU A 43 -10.25 19.87 -12.83
CA LEU A 43 -10.33 21.32 -12.97
C LEU A 43 -9.22 22.01 -12.14
N SER A 44 -9.00 21.56 -10.91
CA SER A 44 -7.93 22.08 -10.05
C SER A 44 -6.54 21.77 -10.61
N VAL A 45 -6.33 20.54 -11.09
CA VAL A 45 -5.07 20.14 -11.74
C VAL A 45 -4.80 20.99 -12.98
N SER A 46 -5.83 21.26 -13.82
CA SER A 46 -5.67 22.09 -15.01
C SER A 46 -5.17 23.50 -14.67
N LYS A 47 -5.71 24.11 -13.61
CA LYS A 47 -5.29 25.44 -13.11
C LYS A 47 -3.87 25.42 -12.54
N LEU A 48 -3.56 24.43 -11.67
CA LEU A 48 -2.25 24.35 -11.01
C LEU A 48 -1.12 24.01 -11.98
N ALA A 49 -1.38 23.22 -13.02
CA ALA A 49 -0.37 22.81 -13.99
C ALA A 49 -0.28 23.71 -15.24
N ALA A 50 -1.19 24.67 -15.41
CA ALA A 50 -1.20 25.60 -16.54
C ALA A 50 0.15 26.34 -16.74
N PRO A 51 0.88 26.81 -15.70
CA PRO A 51 2.18 27.44 -15.89
C PRO A 51 3.26 26.49 -16.44
N ILE A 52 3.09 25.17 -16.27
CA ILE A 52 4.06 24.14 -16.67
C ILE A 52 3.73 23.57 -18.05
N ALA A 53 2.44 23.31 -18.31
CA ALA A 53 1.95 22.70 -19.54
C ALA A 53 0.78 23.52 -20.13
N PRO A 54 1.04 24.78 -20.56
CA PRO A 54 -0.02 25.76 -20.84
C PRO A 54 -1.04 25.28 -21.87
N PHE A 55 -0.61 24.73 -22.99
CA PHE A 55 -1.51 24.33 -24.07
C PHE A 55 -2.36 23.11 -23.72
N PHE A 56 -1.77 22.12 -23.06
CA PHE A 56 -2.49 20.92 -22.67
C PHE A 56 -3.51 21.23 -21.58
N MET A 57 -3.13 22.03 -20.58
CA MET A 57 -4.03 22.38 -19.47
C MET A 57 -5.14 23.33 -19.91
N ASP A 58 -4.88 24.20 -20.88
CA ASP A 58 -5.92 25.03 -21.47
C ASP A 58 -6.94 24.20 -22.23
N ARG A 59 -6.49 23.24 -23.02
CA ARG A 59 -7.37 22.30 -23.72
C ARG A 59 -8.20 21.47 -22.74
N LEU A 60 -7.57 20.91 -21.69
CA LEU A 60 -8.27 20.16 -20.65
C LEU A 60 -9.34 21.01 -19.94
N TYR A 61 -8.99 22.26 -19.61
CA TYR A 61 -9.92 23.19 -18.99
C TYR A 61 -11.14 23.47 -19.88
N LEU A 62 -10.91 23.75 -21.17
CA LEU A 62 -12.00 24.00 -22.13
C LEU A 62 -12.89 22.78 -22.33
N ASP A 63 -12.32 21.57 -22.41
CA ASP A 63 -13.08 20.33 -22.51
C ASP A 63 -13.95 20.06 -21.28
N LEU A 64 -13.47 20.44 -20.09
CA LEU A 64 -14.23 20.29 -18.84
C LEU A 64 -15.33 21.34 -18.65
N THR A 65 -15.12 22.58 -19.15
CA THR A 65 -16.02 23.72 -18.87
C THR A 65 -16.96 24.07 -20.03
N GLY A 66 -17.01 23.26 -21.07
CA GLY A 66 -17.88 23.49 -22.23
C GLY A 66 -17.26 24.40 -23.32
N GLY A 67 -15.95 24.52 -23.34
CA GLY A 67 -15.21 25.23 -24.38
C GLY A 67 -15.31 26.75 -24.28
N GLU A 68 -15.26 27.43 -25.43
CA GLU A 68 -15.25 28.92 -25.51
C GLU A 68 -16.54 29.58 -25.00
N SER A 69 -17.60 28.80 -24.80
CA SER A 69 -18.88 29.27 -24.23
C SER A 69 -18.89 29.30 -22.70
N GLY A 70 -17.85 28.80 -22.04
CA GLY A 70 -17.71 28.86 -20.58
C GLY A 70 -17.46 30.27 -20.06
N GLU A 71 -17.47 30.43 -18.74
CA GLU A 71 -17.24 31.70 -18.05
C GLU A 71 -15.90 32.35 -18.42
N PHE A 72 -14.88 31.52 -18.63
CA PHE A 72 -13.55 31.95 -19.04
C PHE A 72 -13.14 31.25 -20.34
N ARG A 73 -12.64 32.00 -21.29
CA ARG A 73 -12.18 31.50 -22.59
C ARG A 73 -10.86 30.75 -22.55
N SER A 74 -10.18 30.72 -21.42
CA SER A 74 -8.89 30.04 -21.21
C SER A 74 -8.61 29.87 -19.74
N VAL A 75 -7.93 28.77 -19.38
CA VAL A 75 -7.45 28.51 -18.02
C VAL A 75 -6.55 29.64 -17.49
N HIS A 76 -5.88 30.37 -18.40
CA HIS A 76 -4.95 31.44 -18.04
C HIS A 76 -5.62 32.71 -17.51
N TYR A 77 -6.92 32.82 -17.65
CA TYR A 77 -7.71 33.93 -17.06
C TYR A 77 -8.36 33.56 -15.73
N VAL A 78 -8.26 32.28 -15.34
CA VAL A 78 -8.92 31.80 -14.12
C VAL A 78 -8.01 31.98 -12.92
N PRO A 79 -8.52 32.44 -11.76
CA PRO A 79 -7.74 32.48 -10.53
C PRO A 79 -7.25 31.09 -10.11
N MET A 80 -6.04 31.07 -9.52
CA MET A 80 -5.50 29.84 -8.92
C MET A 80 -6.44 29.29 -7.83
N PRO A 81 -6.54 27.95 -7.68
CA PRO A 81 -7.34 27.36 -6.63
C PRO A 81 -6.88 27.86 -5.25
N GLN A 82 -7.84 28.17 -4.39
CA GLN A 82 -7.58 28.56 -3.02
C GLN A 82 -7.60 27.32 -2.12
N TYR A 83 -6.69 27.27 -1.16
CA TYR A 83 -6.70 26.23 -0.13
C TYR A 83 -7.93 26.42 0.77
N ASN A 84 -8.67 25.32 0.96
CA ASN A 84 -9.83 25.29 1.85
C ASN A 84 -9.61 24.23 2.94
N GLU A 85 -9.21 24.70 4.12
CA GLU A 85 -8.94 23.84 5.27
C GLU A 85 -10.19 23.06 5.74
N ALA A 86 -11.39 23.60 5.53
CA ALA A 86 -12.63 22.99 5.99
C ALA A 86 -12.96 21.65 5.30
N VAL A 87 -12.36 21.38 4.15
CA VAL A 87 -12.56 20.11 3.40
C VAL A 87 -11.40 19.12 3.58
N VAL A 88 -10.39 19.47 4.38
CA VAL A 88 -9.24 18.59 4.63
C VAL A 88 -9.56 17.63 5.76
N ASP A 89 -9.59 16.34 5.48
CA ASP A 89 -9.73 15.26 6.46
C ASP A 89 -8.39 14.53 6.62
N LYS A 90 -7.60 14.99 7.61
CA LYS A 90 -6.28 14.41 7.88
C LYS A 90 -6.33 12.93 8.30
N ASP A 91 -7.40 12.52 8.98
CA ASP A 91 -7.59 11.13 9.37
C ASP A 91 -7.88 10.24 8.15
N LEU A 92 -8.57 10.77 7.14
CA LEU A 92 -8.78 10.09 5.86
C LEU A 92 -7.48 10.00 5.07
N GLU A 93 -6.70 11.07 5.02
CA GLU A 93 -5.39 11.09 4.36
C GLU A 93 -4.45 10.04 4.99
N GLU A 94 -4.32 10.02 6.32
CA GLU A 94 -3.51 9.04 7.07
C GLU A 94 -3.97 7.59 6.79
N ARG A 95 -5.28 7.33 6.81
CA ARG A 95 -5.85 6.01 6.48
C ARG A 95 -5.48 5.56 5.08
N MET A 96 -5.64 6.45 4.10
CA MET A 96 -5.36 6.12 2.71
C MET A 96 -3.87 5.91 2.46
N GLU A 97 -3.01 6.67 3.11
CA GLU A 97 -1.57 6.45 3.07
C GLU A 97 -1.20 5.08 3.65
N LEU A 98 -1.75 4.70 4.80
CA LEU A 98 -1.56 3.37 5.39
C LEU A 98 -2.03 2.25 4.45
N ALA A 99 -3.20 2.42 3.82
CA ALA A 99 -3.72 1.46 2.85
C ALA A 99 -2.81 1.31 1.63
N GLN A 100 -2.30 2.43 1.10
CA GLN A 100 -1.39 2.44 -0.04
C GLN A 100 -0.06 1.76 0.28
N ARG A 101 0.54 2.09 1.42
CA ARG A 101 1.80 1.48 1.88
C ARG A 101 1.63 -0.01 2.12
N ALA A 102 0.61 -0.43 2.89
CA ALA A 102 0.33 -1.84 3.12
C ALA A 102 0.09 -2.61 1.82
N SER A 103 -0.69 -2.05 0.89
CA SER A 103 -0.91 -2.67 -0.42
C SER A 103 0.38 -2.84 -1.21
N SER A 104 1.21 -1.80 -1.25
CA SER A 104 2.49 -1.83 -1.96
C SER A 104 3.44 -2.89 -1.39
N MET A 105 3.50 -3.01 -0.06
CA MET A 105 4.30 -4.02 0.62
C MET A 105 3.80 -5.44 0.30
N VAL A 106 2.49 -5.71 0.38
CA VAL A 106 1.92 -7.02 0.04
C VAL A 106 2.17 -7.37 -1.43
N LEU A 107 1.99 -6.42 -2.34
CA LEU A 107 2.26 -6.64 -3.77
C LEU A 107 3.76 -6.90 -4.04
N ALA A 108 4.66 -6.27 -3.28
CA ALA A 108 6.10 -6.55 -3.35
C ALA A 108 6.41 -7.97 -2.86
N LEU A 109 5.80 -8.43 -1.75
CA LEU A 109 5.95 -9.80 -1.25
C LEU A 109 5.43 -10.83 -2.27
N ARG A 110 4.27 -10.61 -2.87
CA ARG A 110 3.73 -11.45 -3.93
C ARG A 110 4.70 -11.58 -5.11
N ARG A 111 5.32 -10.46 -5.51
CA ARG A 111 6.31 -10.41 -6.60
C ARG A 111 7.56 -11.20 -6.25
N LYS A 112 8.05 -11.12 -5.01
CA LYS A 112 9.22 -11.87 -4.51
C LYS A 112 9.08 -13.38 -4.72
N VAL A 113 7.85 -13.92 -4.57
CA VAL A 113 7.55 -15.35 -4.74
C VAL A 113 6.76 -15.66 -6.01
N ASN A 114 6.66 -14.70 -6.93
CA ASN A 114 6.01 -14.85 -8.22
C ASN A 114 4.53 -15.31 -8.17
N ILE A 115 3.81 -14.92 -7.11
CA ILE A 115 2.37 -15.17 -6.97
C ILE A 115 1.60 -14.00 -7.57
N LYS A 116 0.87 -14.27 -8.65
CA LYS A 116 0.02 -13.25 -9.32
C LYS A 116 -1.07 -12.73 -8.39
N VAL A 117 -1.45 -11.46 -8.50
CA VAL A 117 -2.54 -10.85 -7.69
C VAL A 117 -3.87 -11.57 -7.89
N ARG A 118 -4.14 -12.16 -9.07
CA ARG A 118 -5.36 -12.94 -9.33
C ARG A 118 -5.46 -14.22 -8.52
N GLN A 119 -4.33 -14.77 -8.05
CA GLN A 119 -4.33 -15.88 -7.11
C GLN A 119 -4.69 -15.33 -5.72
N PRO A 120 -5.87 -15.67 -5.18
CA PRO A 120 -6.21 -15.26 -3.82
C PRO A 120 -5.31 -15.95 -2.80
N LEU A 121 -5.01 -15.25 -1.71
CA LEU A 121 -4.31 -15.80 -0.54
C LEU A 121 -5.21 -15.76 0.67
N SER A 122 -4.90 -16.56 1.69
CA SER A 122 -5.79 -16.74 2.83
C SER A 122 -5.74 -15.56 3.79
N LYS A 123 -4.54 -15.19 4.26
CA LYS A 123 -4.41 -14.33 5.43
C LYS A 123 -3.28 -13.32 5.33
N LEU A 124 -3.55 -12.13 5.84
CA LEU A 124 -2.59 -11.06 6.09
C LEU A 124 -2.61 -10.74 7.58
N ILE A 125 -1.46 -10.69 8.22
CA ILE A 125 -1.32 -10.28 9.60
C ILE A 125 -0.58 -8.96 9.65
N ILE A 126 -1.14 -8.01 10.39
CA ILE A 126 -0.56 -6.68 10.58
C ILE A 126 -0.41 -6.42 12.08
N PRO A 127 0.82 -6.50 12.61
CA PRO A 127 1.09 -6.06 13.96
C PRO A 127 0.85 -4.56 14.10
N VAL A 128 0.10 -4.17 15.09
CA VAL A 128 -0.24 -2.78 15.40
C VAL A 128 0.19 -2.44 16.81
N LEU A 129 1.02 -1.41 16.94
CA LEU A 129 1.60 -1.00 18.22
C LEU A 129 0.68 -0.05 19.00
N ASN A 130 -0.30 0.57 18.34
CA ASN A 130 -1.24 1.48 18.99
C ASN A 130 -2.64 1.34 18.41
N ASP A 131 -3.63 1.66 19.24
CA ASP A 131 -5.05 1.54 18.91
C ASP A 131 -5.49 2.49 17.81
N LYS A 132 -4.87 3.68 17.67
CA LYS A 132 -5.20 4.62 16.60
C LYS A 132 -4.89 4.02 15.23
N VAL A 133 -3.70 3.45 15.04
CA VAL A 133 -3.31 2.80 13.77
C VAL A 133 -4.23 1.61 13.47
N LYS A 134 -4.60 0.83 14.50
CA LYS A 134 -5.56 -0.27 14.36
C LYS A 134 -6.90 0.24 13.84
N GLU A 135 -7.45 1.27 14.48
CA GLU A 135 -8.73 1.86 14.07
C GLU A 135 -8.69 2.39 12.63
N GLN A 136 -7.61 3.07 12.24
CA GLN A 136 -7.45 3.58 10.87
C GLN A 136 -7.37 2.42 9.85
N LEU A 137 -6.63 1.35 10.15
CA LEU A 137 -6.53 0.18 9.28
C LEU A 137 -7.84 -0.61 9.20
N GLU A 138 -8.59 -0.75 10.30
CA GLU A 138 -9.91 -1.40 10.28
C GLU A 138 -10.89 -0.69 9.34
N LYS A 139 -10.89 0.64 9.31
CA LYS A 139 -11.75 1.43 8.41
C LYS A 139 -11.44 1.21 6.92
N VAL A 140 -10.22 0.86 6.56
CA VAL A 140 -9.78 0.60 5.18
C VAL A 140 -9.50 -0.88 4.87
N LYS A 141 -9.79 -1.76 5.83
CA LYS A 141 -9.55 -3.21 5.72
C LYS A 141 -10.13 -3.83 4.44
N SER A 142 -11.39 -3.55 4.13
CA SER A 142 -12.05 -4.07 2.94
C SER A 142 -11.39 -3.59 1.64
N LEU A 143 -10.95 -2.33 1.60
CA LEU A 143 -10.22 -1.76 0.48
C LEU A 143 -8.86 -2.46 0.29
N LEU A 144 -8.11 -2.58 1.38
CA LEU A 144 -6.81 -3.27 1.37
C LEU A 144 -6.94 -4.72 0.88
N LEU A 145 -7.86 -5.50 1.48
CA LEU A 145 -8.09 -6.89 1.12
C LEU A 145 -8.51 -7.06 -0.35
N GLY A 146 -9.36 -6.17 -0.84
CA GLY A 146 -9.78 -6.14 -2.25
C GLY A 146 -8.62 -5.85 -3.19
N GLU A 147 -7.76 -4.90 -2.84
CA GLU A 147 -6.60 -4.49 -3.65
C GLU A 147 -5.56 -5.60 -3.75
N VAL A 148 -5.22 -6.23 -2.63
CA VAL A 148 -4.17 -7.25 -2.60
C VAL A 148 -4.69 -8.68 -2.82
N ASN A 149 -6.00 -8.87 -2.97
CA ASN A 149 -6.67 -10.16 -3.13
C ASN A 149 -6.29 -11.17 -2.03
N VAL A 150 -6.52 -10.78 -0.79
CA VAL A 150 -6.37 -11.62 0.41
C VAL A 150 -7.74 -11.73 1.07
N LYS A 151 -8.07 -12.90 1.62
CA LYS A 151 -9.40 -13.18 2.18
C LYS A 151 -9.62 -12.52 3.52
N GLU A 152 -8.59 -12.48 4.36
CA GLU A 152 -8.69 -12.01 5.74
C GLU A 152 -7.48 -11.18 6.12
N ALA A 153 -7.69 -10.14 6.93
CA ALA A 153 -6.62 -9.45 7.65
C ALA A 153 -6.89 -9.52 9.16
N GLU A 154 -5.84 -9.82 9.91
CA GLU A 154 -5.85 -9.84 11.37
C GLU A 154 -4.89 -8.78 11.90
N PHE A 155 -5.36 -7.98 12.85
CA PHE A 155 -4.55 -6.99 13.54
C PHE A 155 -4.21 -7.51 14.93
N ILE A 156 -2.92 -7.65 15.20
CA ILE A 156 -2.42 -8.23 16.46
C ILE A 156 -1.55 -7.22 17.20
N HIS A 157 -1.55 -7.27 18.52
CA HIS A 157 -0.68 -6.43 19.35
C HIS A 157 0.68 -7.07 19.62
N ASP A 158 0.76 -8.40 19.50
CA ASP A 158 1.98 -9.16 19.75
C ASP A 158 2.47 -9.84 18.48
N THR A 159 3.76 -9.69 18.20
CA THR A 159 4.42 -10.34 17.06
C THR A 159 5.00 -11.72 17.42
N ALA A 160 4.87 -12.14 18.69
CA ALA A 160 5.39 -13.42 19.16
C ALA A 160 4.74 -14.60 18.40
N GLY A 161 5.57 -15.40 17.78
CA GLY A 161 5.16 -16.61 17.05
C GLY A 161 4.83 -16.43 15.57
N ILE A 162 4.83 -15.21 15.03
CA ILE A 162 4.57 -14.95 13.61
C ILE A 162 5.78 -14.33 12.91
N ILE A 163 6.55 -13.52 13.64
CA ILE A 163 7.75 -12.87 13.14
C ILE A 163 8.91 -13.28 14.04
N THR A 164 9.83 -14.04 13.50
CA THR A 164 11.11 -14.26 14.15
C THR A 164 12.05 -13.13 13.77
N LYS A 165 12.26 -12.20 14.69
CA LYS A 165 13.25 -11.14 14.50
C LYS A 165 14.63 -11.68 14.83
N LYS A 166 15.59 -11.40 13.95
CA LYS A 166 17.02 -11.58 14.19
C LYS A 166 17.69 -10.25 14.29
N ILE A 167 18.60 -10.13 15.24
CA ILE A 167 19.40 -8.94 15.43
C ILE A 167 20.85 -9.25 15.10
N LYS A 168 21.51 -8.35 14.39
CA LYS A 168 22.93 -8.45 14.05
C LYS A 168 23.66 -7.22 14.55
N PRO A 169 24.85 -7.38 15.12
CA PRO A 169 25.65 -6.23 15.56
C PRO A 169 26.23 -5.48 14.35
N ASN A 170 26.22 -4.16 14.40
CA ASN A 170 26.95 -3.33 13.47
C ASN A 170 28.42 -3.23 13.89
N PHE A 171 29.27 -4.04 13.28
CA PHE A 171 30.68 -4.11 13.61
C PHE A 171 31.44 -2.79 13.38
N LYS A 172 30.93 -1.89 12.51
CA LYS A 172 31.59 -0.60 12.21
C LYS A 172 31.43 0.40 13.36
N THR A 173 30.28 0.39 14.04
CA THR A 173 29.98 1.29 15.16
C THR A 173 30.48 0.69 16.48
N LEU A 174 30.03 -0.52 16.82
CA LEU A 174 30.38 -1.19 18.05
C LEU A 174 31.88 -1.51 18.15
N GLY A 175 32.54 -1.85 17.05
CA GLY A 175 33.98 -2.17 17.03
C GLY A 175 34.87 -1.00 17.43
N LYS A 176 34.44 0.24 17.20
CA LYS A 176 35.18 1.44 17.64
C LYS A 176 35.13 1.66 19.16
N ILE A 177 34.02 1.26 19.78
CA ILE A 177 33.76 1.52 21.21
C ILE A 177 34.15 0.30 22.04
N TYR A 178 33.73 -0.90 21.58
CA TYR A 178 33.82 -2.15 22.33
C TYR A 178 34.72 -3.21 21.68
N GLY A 179 35.76 -2.81 20.98
CA GLY A 179 36.63 -3.69 20.16
C GLY A 179 37.08 -4.96 20.85
N LYS A 180 37.42 -4.91 22.15
CA LYS A 180 37.85 -6.09 22.95
C LYS A 180 36.69 -7.05 23.26
N GLN A 181 35.46 -6.53 23.35
CA GLN A 181 34.25 -7.28 23.71
C GLN A 181 33.45 -7.76 22.48
N MET A 182 33.90 -7.42 21.26
CA MET A 182 33.16 -7.74 20.01
C MET A 182 32.87 -9.23 19.85
N LYS A 183 33.73 -10.13 20.30
CA LYS A 183 33.51 -11.58 20.23
C LYS A 183 32.33 -12.01 21.12
N GLU A 184 32.24 -11.43 22.30
CA GLU A 184 31.17 -11.71 23.27
C GLU A 184 29.85 -11.10 22.78
N ILE A 185 29.88 -9.86 22.25
CA ILE A 185 28.73 -9.21 21.63
C ILE A 185 28.19 -10.07 20.47
N ALA A 186 29.05 -10.50 19.56
CA ALA A 186 28.68 -11.33 18.44
C ALA A 186 28.10 -12.70 18.84
N ALA A 187 28.52 -13.25 19.96
CA ALA A 187 28.01 -14.51 20.53
C ALA A 187 26.66 -14.32 21.27
N ALA A 188 26.46 -13.17 21.92
CA ALA A 188 25.25 -12.85 22.68
C ALA A 188 24.05 -12.50 21.78
N PHE A 189 24.26 -11.79 20.66
CA PHE A 189 23.21 -11.35 19.78
C PHE A 189 22.28 -12.47 19.27
N PRO A 190 22.77 -13.64 18.80
CA PRO A 190 21.92 -14.75 18.38
C PRO A 190 21.13 -15.41 19.52
N GLN A 191 21.51 -15.16 20.76
CA GLN A 191 20.88 -15.75 21.96
C GLN A 191 19.82 -14.82 22.59
N LEU A 192 19.64 -13.60 22.06
CA LEU A 192 18.63 -12.68 22.54
C LEU A 192 17.22 -13.23 22.28
N SER A 193 16.38 -13.18 23.31
CA SER A 193 14.96 -13.55 23.17
C SER A 193 14.20 -12.56 22.29
N GLN A 194 13.04 -12.97 21.77
CA GLN A 194 12.19 -12.08 20.96
C GLN A 194 11.71 -10.85 21.75
N GLU A 195 11.46 -11.02 23.05
CA GLU A 195 11.13 -9.92 23.97
C GLU A 195 12.30 -8.94 24.13
N ALA A 196 13.53 -9.44 24.24
CA ALA A 196 14.72 -8.60 24.32
C ALA A 196 14.94 -7.82 23.03
N ILE A 197 14.75 -8.46 21.87
CA ILE A 197 14.84 -7.79 20.56
C ILE A 197 13.75 -6.73 20.41
N ALA A 198 12.52 -6.99 20.86
CA ALA A 198 11.44 -6.00 20.85
C ALA A 198 11.75 -4.82 21.79
N ALA A 199 12.32 -5.08 22.97
CA ALA A 199 12.76 -4.03 23.89
C ALA A 199 13.87 -3.15 23.29
N ILE A 200 14.84 -3.76 22.59
CA ILE A 200 15.91 -3.05 21.88
C ILE A 200 15.34 -2.15 20.77
N GLU A 201 14.35 -2.64 20.02
CA GLU A 201 13.73 -1.90 18.91
C GLU A 201 12.95 -0.67 19.38
N THR A 202 12.29 -0.77 20.53
CA THR A 202 11.43 0.30 21.08
C THR A 202 12.20 1.31 21.94
N SER A 203 13.36 0.94 22.45
CA SER A 203 14.19 1.78 23.32
C SER A 203 15.22 2.58 22.51
N ASP A 204 15.53 3.78 22.98
CA ASP A 204 16.64 4.56 22.40
C ASP A 204 18.00 4.02 22.82
N GLU A 205 18.09 3.44 24.02
CA GLU A 205 19.26 2.80 24.58
C GLU A 205 18.86 1.48 25.26
N TYR A 206 19.64 0.44 25.06
CA TYR A 206 19.46 -0.87 25.71
C TYR A 206 20.78 -1.36 26.32
N VAL A 207 20.74 -1.82 27.55
CA VAL A 207 21.92 -2.34 28.24
C VAL A 207 21.99 -3.85 28.05
N LEU A 208 22.99 -4.30 27.32
CA LEU A 208 23.31 -5.72 27.15
C LEU A 208 24.36 -6.12 28.17
N SER A 209 23.99 -6.95 29.13
CA SER A 209 24.92 -7.44 30.16
C SER A 209 25.73 -8.61 29.65
N LEU A 210 27.04 -8.45 29.61
CA LEU A 210 28.00 -9.48 29.19
C LEU A 210 28.93 -9.84 30.34
N PRO A 211 29.58 -11.02 30.31
CA PRO A 211 30.55 -11.43 31.35
C PRO A 211 31.71 -10.46 31.49
N SER A 212 32.09 -9.77 30.43
CA SER A 212 33.17 -8.77 30.43
C SER A 212 32.74 -7.35 30.80
N GLY A 213 31.45 -7.14 31.10
CA GLY A 213 30.87 -5.84 31.45
C GLY A 213 29.71 -5.44 30.57
N ASP A 214 28.94 -4.45 30.99
CA ASP A 214 27.75 -3.98 30.30
C ASP A 214 28.08 -3.19 29.02
N VAL A 215 27.29 -3.42 27.99
CA VAL A 215 27.38 -2.77 26.68
C VAL A 215 26.10 -2.00 26.46
N VAL A 216 26.17 -0.69 26.23
CA VAL A 216 25.01 0.15 25.91
C VAL A 216 24.85 0.18 24.40
N LEU A 217 23.75 -0.39 23.91
CA LEU A 217 23.37 -0.40 22.51
C LEU A 217 22.48 0.81 22.19
N LYS A 218 22.81 1.54 21.12
CA LYS A 218 22.04 2.67 20.60
C LYS A 218 21.49 2.38 19.20
N LYS A 219 20.50 3.15 18.75
CA LYS A 219 20.04 3.08 17.36
C LYS A 219 21.21 3.29 16.39
N GLY A 220 21.41 2.32 15.47
CA GLY A 220 22.57 2.28 14.56
C GLY A 220 23.69 1.32 14.94
N ASP A 221 23.70 0.78 16.16
CA ASP A 221 24.67 -0.21 16.63
C ASP A 221 24.27 -1.64 16.27
N TYR A 222 23.07 -1.82 15.74
CA TYR A 222 22.51 -3.11 15.35
C TYR A 222 21.62 -2.97 14.13
N GLU A 223 21.39 -4.10 13.47
CA GLU A 223 20.44 -4.27 12.39
C GLU A 223 19.44 -5.36 12.77
N ILE A 224 18.14 -5.03 12.79
CA ILE A 224 17.07 -5.99 13.04
C ILE A 224 16.53 -6.45 11.69
N THR A 225 16.54 -7.75 11.46
CA THR A 225 15.98 -8.41 10.27
C THR A 225 14.90 -9.38 10.70
N SER A 226 13.80 -9.40 9.95
CA SER A 226 12.73 -10.38 10.14
C SER A 226 13.03 -11.62 9.29
N GLU A 227 12.93 -12.82 9.87
CA GLU A 227 12.97 -14.07 9.09
C GLU A 227 11.56 -14.52 8.74
N ASP A 228 11.42 -14.96 7.49
CA ASP A 228 10.19 -15.54 7.01
C ASP A 228 9.99 -16.93 7.69
N MET A 229 8.85 -17.14 8.34
CA MET A 229 8.44 -18.47 8.79
C MET A 229 8.03 -19.31 7.57
N PRO A 230 8.15 -20.64 7.62
CA PRO A 230 7.66 -21.49 6.53
C PRO A 230 6.19 -21.19 6.21
N GLY A 231 5.90 -20.83 4.95
CA GLY A 231 4.57 -20.46 4.50
C GLY A 231 4.20 -18.97 4.70
N TRP A 232 5.06 -18.17 5.32
CA TRP A 232 4.83 -16.73 5.53
C TRP A 232 5.95 -15.89 4.96
N LEU A 233 5.62 -14.72 4.47
CA LEU A 233 6.57 -13.68 4.09
C LEU A 233 6.33 -12.43 4.89
N VAL A 234 7.39 -11.84 5.41
CA VAL A 234 7.34 -10.63 6.23
C VAL A 234 7.95 -9.46 5.47
N ALA A 235 7.32 -8.31 5.61
CA ALA A 235 7.87 -7.02 5.17
C ALA A 235 7.67 -5.98 6.27
N SER A 236 8.64 -5.05 6.35
CA SER A 236 8.57 -3.90 7.26
C SER A 236 8.94 -2.63 6.50
N ASP A 237 8.19 -1.55 6.74
CA ASP A 237 8.44 -0.22 6.21
C ASP A 237 8.15 0.82 7.29
N GLY A 238 9.21 1.28 7.95
CA GLY A 238 9.11 2.11 9.15
C GLY A 238 8.30 1.41 10.25
N PRO A 239 7.25 2.06 10.78
CA PRO A 239 6.45 1.47 11.86
C PRO A 239 5.46 0.39 11.37
N LEU A 240 5.26 0.26 10.07
CA LEU A 240 4.33 -0.71 9.49
C LEU A 240 5.06 -2.01 9.19
N THR A 241 4.63 -3.08 9.82
CA THR A 241 5.07 -4.45 9.54
C THR A 241 3.86 -5.28 9.12
N LEU A 242 4.06 -6.22 8.21
CA LEU A 242 3.02 -7.16 7.81
C LEU A 242 3.60 -8.53 7.48
N ALA A 243 2.80 -9.57 7.72
CA ALA A 243 3.11 -10.94 7.37
C ALA A 243 2.01 -11.50 6.46
N LEU A 244 2.41 -12.03 5.32
CA LEU A 244 1.54 -12.57 4.29
C LEU A 244 1.65 -14.10 4.28
N ASP A 245 0.51 -14.79 4.47
CA ASP A 245 0.42 -16.24 4.25
C ASP A 245 0.45 -16.52 2.73
N ILE A 246 1.49 -17.23 2.30
CA ILE A 246 1.68 -17.60 0.88
C ILE A 246 1.25 -19.04 0.59
N THR A 247 0.63 -19.72 1.55
CA THR A 247 0.11 -21.07 1.38
C THR A 247 -1.11 -21.06 0.48
N VAL A 248 -1.04 -21.75 -0.65
CA VAL A 248 -2.13 -21.85 -1.61
C VAL A 248 -2.85 -23.19 -1.43
N THR A 249 -4.02 -23.16 -0.77
CA THR A 249 -4.90 -24.35 -0.66
C THR A 249 -5.53 -24.70 -2.00
N ASP A 250 -6.10 -25.90 -2.13
CA ASP A 250 -6.76 -26.33 -3.37
C ASP A 250 -7.97 -25.44 -3.72
N ASP A 251 -8.71 -24.96 -2.74
CA ASP A 251 -9.84 -24.05 -2.97
C ASP A 251 -9.37 -22.69 -3.48
N LEU A 252 -8.31 -22.13 -2.88
CA LEU A 252 -7.71 -20.89 -3.36
C LEU A 252 -7.11 -21.04 -4.76
N ARG A 253 -6.56 -22.21 -5.07
CA ARG A 253 -6.04 -22.53 -6.41
C ARG A 253 -7.17 -22.59 -7.44
N ARG A 254 -8.27 -23.26 -7.12
CA ARG A 254 -9.47 -23.31 -7.99
C ARG A 254 -10.02 -21.90 -8.26
N GLU A 255 -10.14 -21.09 -7.22
CA GLU A 255 -10.58 -19.70 -7.38
C GLU A 255 -9.60 -18.87 -8.24
N GLY A 256 -8.30 -19.03 -8.01
CA GLY A 256 -7.26 -18.39 -8.82
C GLY A 256 -7.35 -18.76 -10.29
N THR A 257 -7.58 -20.04 -10.59
CA THR A 257 -7.78 -20.55 -11.95
C THR A 257 -9.03 -19.96 -12.59
N ALA A 258 -10.14 -19.89 -11.86
CA ALA A 258 -11.38 -19.27 -12.35
C ALA A 258 -11.17 -17.78 -12.67
N ARG A 259 -10.47 -17.04 -11.81
CA ARG A 259 -10.15 -15.61 -12.05
C ARG A 259 -9.23 -15.41 -13.26
N GLU A 260 -8.27 -16.30 -13.46
CA GLU A 260 -7.40 -16.26 -14.66
C GLU A 260 -8.18 -16.56 -15.92
N LEU A 261 -9.12 -17.53 -15.90
CA LEU A 261 -10.01 -17.84 -17.02
C LEU A 261 -10.89 -16.64 -17.38
N ILE A 262 -11.53 -16.02 -16.37
CA ILE A 262 -12.33 -14.80 -16.57
C ILE A 262 -11.48 -13.71 -17.23
N ASN A 263 -10.26 -13.50 -16.76
CA ASN A 263 -9.39 -12.49 -17.35
C ASN A 263 -9.05 -12.79 -18.81
N ARG A 264 -8.77 -14.04 -19.15
CA ARG A 264 -8.52 -14.44 -20.53
C ARG A 264 -9.74 -14.22 -21.42
N ILE A 265 -10.94 -14.56 -20.93
CA ILE A 265 -12.19 -14.29 -21.64
C ILE A 265 -12.38 -12.77 -21.86
N GLN A 266 -12.13 -11.94 -20.86
CA GLN A 266 -12.25 -10.49 -21.00
C GLN A 266 -11.22 -9.92 -22.00
N ASN A 267 -10.00 -10.43 -22.00
CA ASN A 267 -9.00 -10.03 -23.00
C ASN A 267 -9.45 -10.43 -24.41
N LEU A 268 -9.94 -11.66 -24.58
CA LEU A 268 -10.46 -12.14 -25.86
C LEU A 268 -11.63 -11.28 -26.37
N ARG A 269 -12.54 -10.88 -25.47
CA ARG A 269 -13.63 -9.94 -25.80
C ARG A 269 -13.08 -8.62 -26.33
N LYS A 270 -12.12 -8.03 -25.61
CA LYS A 270 -11.48 -6.76 -26.02
C LYS A 270 -10.79 -6.89 -27.37
N ASP A 271 -10.03 -7.96 -27.56
CA ASP A 271 -9.26 -8.20 -28.79
C ASP A 271 -10.20 -8.48 -29.98
N SER A 272 -11.43 -8.95 -29.71
CA SER A 272 -12.50 -9.15 -30.70
C SER A 272 -13.36 -7.91 -30.95
N GLY A 273 -13.03 -6.77 -30.36
CA GLY A 273 -13.72 -5.49 -30.57
C GLY A 273 -15.08 -5.34 -29.87
N PHE A 274 -15.37 -6.18 -28.85
CA PHE A 274 -16.59 -6.04 -28.06
C PHE A 274 -16.48 -4.85 -27.10
N GLU A 275 -17.61 -4.13 -26.97
CA GLU A 275 -17.73 -3.08 -25.98
C GLU A 275 -17.87 -3.64 -24.54
N VAL A 276 -17.57 -2.82 -23.54
CA VAL A 276 -17.61 -3.24 -22.12
C VAL A 276 -19.00 -3.71 -21.70
N THR A 277 -20.04 -3.11 -22.27
CA THR A 277 -21.45 -3.38 -21.97
C THR A 277 -22.05 -4.55 -22.77
N ASP A 278 -21.33 -5.07 -23.77
CA ASP A 278 -21.83 -6.17 -24.59
C ASP A 278 -22.04 -7.44 -23.79
N ARG A 279 -23.10 -8.15 -24.07
CA ARG A 279 -23.37 -9.49 -23.56
C ARG A 279 -22.90 -10.54 -24.55
N VAL A 280 -21.99 -11.41 -24.14
CA VAL A 280 -21.44 -12.46 -25.00
C VAL A 280 -21.81 -13.84 -24.48
N ARG A 281 -21.94 -14.80 -25.41
CA ARG A 281 -22.03 -16.23 -25.09
C ARG A 281 -20.63 -16.82 -25.18
N VAL A 282 -20.23 -17.56 -24.15
CA VAL A 282 -18.94 -18.23 -24.10
C VAL A 282 -19.17 -19.74 -24.23
N GLY A 283 -18.63 -20.34 -25.30
CA GLY A 283 -18.59 -21.79 -25.46
C GLY A 283 -17.21 -22.31 -25.02
N ILE A 284 -17.19 -23.35 -24.22
CA ILE A 284 -15.97 -24.09 -23.87
C ILE A 284 -16.07 -25.46 -24.49
N PHE A 285 -15.14 -25.77 -25.37
CA PHE A 285 -15.01 -27.08 -25.98
C PHE A 285 -13.86 -27.81 -25.30
N THR A 286 -14.10 -28.97 -24.76
CA THR A 286 -13.13 -29.88 -24.10
C THR A 286 -12.76 -31.01 -25.01
#